data_08a3bf70dfb4162dfa62677d1a3fcd7c
#
_entry.id   08a3bf70dfb4162dfa62677d1a3fcd7c
#
_cell.length_a   1.000
_cell.length_b   1.000
_cell.length_c   1.000
_cell.angle_alpha   90.00
_cell.angle_beta   90.00
_cell.angle_gamma   90.00
#
_symmetry.space_group_name_H-M   'P 1'
#
loop_
_entity.id
_entity.type
_entity.pdbx_description
1 polymer ?
#
loop_
_entity_poly.entity_id
_entity_poly.type
_entity_poly.pdbx_seq_one_letter_code
_entity_poly.pdbx_strand_id
1 'polypeptide(L)'
;MWENEEDLKDVTQKVQDYFESAYKENSPEFIYFITLYNIFNDFLDDLSLDNLPNEQIGFKDSLVWKMLYNFQQDAVIGAINKLEKYKGCILADSVGLGKTFSALGVIKYYEMRNKDILVLCPKKLEANWNTYRHNDKNNILAADRFRYDVLFHTDLSRESGISNGRELANVNWGNYGLIVIDESHNFRN
;
A
#
# COMPACT_ATOMS: atom_id res chain seq x y z
N MET A 1 7.61 -0.06 -18.93
CA MET A 1 6.39 0.43 -18.28
C MET A 1 5.25 -0.20 -19.07
N TRP A 2 4.48 -1.05 -18.42
CA TRP A 2 3.41 -1.80 -19.08
C TRP A 2 2.18 -0.90 -19.11
N GLU A 3 1.73 -0.50 -20.31
CA GLU A 3 0.71 0.55 -20.45
C GLU A 3 -0.72 0.03 -20.62
N ASN A 4 -0.93 -1.31 -20.74
CA ASN A 4 -2.26 -1.88 -20.98
C ASN A 4 -2.41 -3.31 -20.45
N GLU A 5 -3.62 -3.67 -20.01
CA GLU A 5 -4.04 -5.03 -19.66
C GLU A 5 -3.89 -6.03 -20.84
N GLU A 6 -4.01 -5.53 -22.06
CA GLU A 6 -3.76 -6.30 -23.29
C GLU A 6 -2.29 -6.70 -23.43
N ASP A 7 -1.34 -5.81 -23.11
CA ASP A 7 0.10 -6.10 -23.16
C ASP A 7 0.49 -7.17 -22.14
N LEU A 8 -0.13 -7.14 -20.96
CA LEU A 8 0.07 -8.16 -19.92
C LEU A 8 -0.48 -9.53 -20.35
N LYS A 9 -1.67 -9.56 -20.97
CA LYS A 9 -2.26 -10.80 -21.51
C LYS A 9 -1.44 -11.38 -22.64
N ASP A 10 -0.92 -10.52 -23.53
CA ASP A 10 -0.04 -10.94 -24.64
C ASP A 10 1.28 -11.52 -24.13
N VAL A 11 1.90 -10.88 -23.12
CA VAL A 11 3.10 -11.40 -22.46
C VAL A 11 2.82 -12.71 -21.73
N THR A 12 1.70 -12.82 -21.01
CA THR A 12 1.31 -14.05 -20.31
C THR A 12 1.10 -15.18 -21.30
N GLN A 13 0.42 -14.93 -22.44
CA GLN A 13 0.20 -15.91 -23.47
C GLN A 13 1.53 -16.32 -24.14
N LYS A 14 2.42 -15.38 -24.44
CA LYS A 14 3.75 -15.66 -25.00
C LYS A 14 4.61 -16.48 -24.03
N VAL A 15 4.53 -16.20 -22.74
CA VAL A 15 5.22 -16.98 -21.71
C VAL A 15 4.64 -18.40 -21.65
N GLN A 16 3.31 -18.54 -21.69
CA GLN A 16 2.62 -19.83 -21.70
C GLN A 16 2.97 -20.66 -22.94
N ASP A 17 2.93 -20.04 -24.12
CA ASP A 17 3.30 -20.67 -25.40
C ASP A 17 4.78 -21.10 -25.43
N TYR A 18 5.67 -20.27 -24.82
CA TYR A 18 7.09 -20.62 -24.66
C TYR A 18 7.27 -21.81 -23.71
N PHE A 19 6.53 -21.87 -22.61
CA PHE A 19 6.55 -23.02 -21.70
C PHE A 19 6.10 -24.30 -22.36
N GLU A 20 5.04 -24.27 -23.14
CA GLU A 20 4.55 -25.46 -23.87
C GLU A 20 5.55 -25.92 -24.93
N SER A 21 6.29 -25.00 -25.56
CA SER A 21 7.34 -25.30 -26.53
C SER A 21 8.67 -25.76 -25.92
N ALA A 22 9.00 -25.24 -24.73
CA ALA A 22 10.29 -25.45 -24.06
C ALA A 22 10.33 -26.69 -23.14
N TYR A 23 9.27 -27.48 -23.05
CA TYR A 23 9.17 -28.66 -22.18
C TYR A 23 10.27 -29.73 -22.44
N LYS A 24 11.17 -29.48 -23.36
CA LYS A 24 12.25 -30.41 -23.79
C LYS A 24 13.68 -29.98 -23.43
N GLU A 25 13.93 -28.76 -22.96
CA GLU A 25 15.30 -28.30 -22.73
C GLU A 25 15.45 -27.59 -21.36
N ASN A 26 16.34 -28.13 -20.52
CA ASN A 26 16.84 -27.46 -19.31
C ASN A 26 17.80 -26.31 -19.70
N SER A 27 17.35 -25.35 -20.51
CA SER A 27 18.17 -24.18 -20.85
C SER A 27 18.19 -23.20 -19.66
N PRO A 28 19.26 -22.41 -19.50
CA PRO A 28 19.31 -21.35 -18.46
C PRO A 28 18.14 -20.36 -18.58
N GLU A 29 17.66 -20.12 -19.80
CA GLU A 29 16.50 -19.28 -20.07
C GLU A 29 15.21 -19.91 -19.56
N PHE A 30 15.02 -21.21 -19.73
CA PHE A 30 13.88 -21.94 -19.18
C PHE A 30 13.84 -21.87 -17.66
N ILE A 31 14.97 -22.07 -17.00
CA ILE A 31 15.08 -21.96 -15.52
C ILE A 31 14.77 -20.53 -15.07
N TYR A 32 15.25 -19.52 -15.81
CA TYR A 32 14.94 -18.11 -15.52
C TYR A 32 13.45 -17.83 -15.63
N PHE A 33 12.78 -18.25 -16.73
CA PHE A 33 11.35 -18.02 -16.91
C PHE A 33 10.49 -18.83 -15.93
N ILE A 34 10.84 -20.07 -15.62
CA ILE A 34 10.14 -20.85 -14.58
C ILE A 34 10.27 -20.22 -13.21
N THR A 35 11.44 -19.66 -12.91
CA THR A 35 11.65 -18.95 -11.63
C THR A 35 10.81 -17.69 -11.58
N LEU A 36 10.77 -16.88 -12.64
CA LEU A 36 9.91 -15.72 -12.74
C LEU A 36 8.43 -16.13 -12.65
N TYR A 37 8.00 -17.15 -13.37
CA TYR A 37 6.63 -17.64 -13.31
C TYR A 37 6.24 -18.06 -11.89
N ASN A 38 7.07 -18.85 -11.21
CA ASN A 38 6.79 -19.27 -9.82
C ASN A 38 6.80 -18.11 -8.82
N ILE A 39 7.63 -17.08 -9.07
CA ILE A 39 7.65 -15.86 -8.21
C ILE A 39 6.41 -15.00 -8.46
N PHE A 40 5.96 -14.91 -9.70
CA PHE A 40 4.90 -13.99 -10.11
C PHE A 40 3.54 -14.68 -10.36
N ASN A 41 3.48 -16.02 -10.33
CA ASN A 41 2.23 -16.76 -10.57
C ASN A 41 1.14 -16.37 -9.57
N ASP A 42 1.48 -16.29 -8.28
CA ASP A 42 0.55 -15.81 -7.24
C ASP A 42 0.12 -14.35 -7.50
N PHE A 43 0.98 -13.56 -8.14
CA PHE A 43 0.69 -12.19 -8.53
C PHE A 43 -0.23 -12.13 -9.77
N LEU A 44 -0.06 -13.04 -10.73
CA LEU A 44 -0.94 -13.15 -11.91
C LEU A 44 -2.33 -13.63 -11.54
N ASP A 45 -2.44 -14.55 -10.60
CA ASP A 45 -3.71 -14.97 -10.02
C ASP A 45 -4.40 -13.84 -9.21
N ASP A 46 -3.60 -12.97 -8.56
CA ASP A 46 -4.09 -11.78 -7.86
C ASP A 46 -4.51 -10.64 -8.82
N LEU A 47 -3.99 -10.57 -10.05
CA LEU A 47 -4.43 -9.60 -11.08
C LEU A 47 -5.87 -9.82 -11.55
N SER A 48 -6.45 -11.00 -11.33
CA SER A 48 -7.87 -11.27 -11.57
C SER A 48 -8.79 -10.65 -10.50
N LEU A 49 -8.23 -10.02 -9.47
CA LEU A 49 -8.97 -9.39 -8.37
C LEU A 49 -9.04 -7.86 -8.57
N ASP A 50 -9.56 -7.42 -9.71
CA ASP A 50 -9.90 -6.01 -9.98
C ASP A 50 -10.95 -5.44 -9.01
N ASN A 51 -11.44 -6.25 -8.09
CA ASN A 51 -12.49 -5.89 -7.16
C ASN A 51 -11.94 -5.70 -5.75
N LEU A 52 -12.21 -4.54 -5.18
CA LEU A 52 -12.00 -4.32 -3.75
C LEU A 52 -12.84 -5.33 -2.94
N PRO A 53 -12.33 -5.93 -1.87
CA PRO A 53 -13.06 -6.90 -1.05
C PRO A 53 -14.37 -6.39 -0.44
N ASN A 54 -14.70 -5.11 -0.59
CA ASN A 54 -15.97 -4.49 -0.17
C ASN A 54 -16.23 -3.20 -0.96
N GLU A 55 -16.72 -3.30 -2.19
CA GLU A 55 -17.09 -2.13 -3.02
C GLU A 55 -18.22 -1.27 -2.43
N GLN A 56 -19.00 -1.80 -1.51
CA GLN A 56 -20.21 -1.17 -0.95
C GLN A 56 -19.95 0.05 -0.04
N ILE A 57 -18.72 0.35 0.34
CA ILE A 57 -18.40 1.44 1.26
C ILE A 57 -18.21 2.81 0.60
N GLY A 58 -18.40 2.95 -0.70
CA GLY A 58 -18.25 4.23 -1.40
C GLY A 58 -16.81 4.77 -1.43
N PHE A 59 -15.81 3.91 -1.23
CA PHE A 59 -14.39 4.29 -1.21
C PHE A 59 -13.96 4.99 -2.50
N LYS A 60 -14.43 4.52 -3.66
CA LYS A 60 -14.15 5.12 -4.97
C LYS A 60 -14.74 6.53 -5.14
N ASP A 61 -15.63 6.96 -4.23
CA ASP A 61 -16.17 8.32 -4.21
C ASP A 61 -15.30 9.30 -3.43
N SER A 62 -14.33 8.83 -2.64
CA SER A 62 -13.42 9.67 -1.88
C SER A 62 -12.58 10.57 -2.78
N LEU A 63 -12.18 11.73 -2.25
CA LEU A 63 -11.36 12.69 -3.01
C LEU A 63 -9.97 12.12 -3.29
N VAL A 64 -9.37 11.44 -2.30
CA VAL A 64 -8.06 10.80 -2.50
C VAL A 64 -8.10 9.80 -3.64
N TRP A 65 -9.12 8.94 -3.72
CA TRP A 65 -9.24 7.98 -4.82
C TRP A 65 -9.31 8.66 -6.19
N LYS A 66 -10.12 9.70 -6.32
CA LYS A 66 -10.28 10.46 -7.57
C LYS A 66 -9.03 11.22 -8.00
N MET A 67 -8.12 11.50 -7.07
CA MET A 67 -6.85 12.18 -7.35
C MET A 67 -5.71 11.21 -7.70
N LEU A 68 -5.87 9.92 -7.42
CA LEU A 68 -4.86 8.91 -7.76
C LEU A 68 -4.81 8.69 -9.27
N TYR A 69 -3.59 8.57 -9.80
CA TYR A 69 -3.38 8.07 -11.16
C TYR A 69 -3.72 6.57 -11.23
N ASN A 70 -4.01 6.05 -12.43
CA ASN A 70 -4.40 4.64 -12.61
C ASN A 70 -3.41 3.67 -11.95
N PHE A 71 -2.11 3.83 -12.19
CA PHE A 71 -1.09 2.98 -11.57
C PHE A 71 -1.07 3.04 -10.02
N GLN A 72 -1.45 4.18 -9.45
CA GLN A 72 -1.57 4.32 -7.99
C GLN A 72 -2.86 3.65 -7.48
N GLN A 73 -3.94 3.73 -8.25
CA GLN A 73 -5.19 3.03 -7.94
C GLN A 73 -4.96 1.51 -7.93
N ASP A 74 -4.25 0.98 -8.94
CA ASP A 74 -3.86 -0.42 -9.00
C ASP A 74 -2.98 -0.82 -7.82
N ALA A 75 -2.00 0.02 -7.46
CA ALA A 75 -1.16 -0.20 -6.28
C ALA A 75 -1.96 -0.22 -4.97
N VAL A 76 -2.98 0.64 -4.83
CA VAL A 76 -3.88 0.67 -3.67
C VAL A 76 -4.74 -0.58 -3.61
N ILE A 77 -5.35 -1.01 -4.72
CA ILE A 77 -6.14 -2.25 -4.80
C ILE A 77 -5.26 -3.45 -4.44
N GLY A 78 -4.09 -3.57 -5.06
CA GLY A 78 -3.14 -4.64 -4.79
C GLY A 78 -2.66 -4.66 -3.33
N ALA A 79 -2.42 -3.49 -2.72
CA ALA A 79 -2.04 -3.39 -1.32
C ALA A 79 -3.19 -3.85 -0.40
N ILE A 80 -4.44 -3.43 -0.66
CA ILE A 80 -5.61 -3.84 0.11
C ILE A 80 -5.80 -5.35 0.03
N ASN A 81 -5.73 -5.94 -1.16
CA ASN A 81 -5.88 -7.38 -1.35
C ASN A 81 -4.79 -8.16 -0.60
N LYS A 82 -3.54 -7.71 -0.66
CA LYS A 82 -2.43 -8.32 0.11
C LYS A 82 -2.63 -8.19 1.61
N LEU A 83 -3.09 -7.04 2.09
CA LEU A 83 -3.38 -6.83 3.51
C LEU A 83 -4.51 -7.75 4.00
N GLU A 84 -5.57 -7.94 3.22
CA GLU A 84 -6.65 -8.86 3.58
C GLU A 84 -6.16 -10.33 3.60
N LYS A 85 -5.35 -10.73 2.62
CA LYS A 85 -4.86 -12.11 2.47
C LYS A 85 -3.70 -12.43 3.42
N TYR A 86 -2.68 -11.56 3.47
CA TYR A 86 -1.40 -11.84 4.14
C TYR A 86 -1.17 -11.02 5.42
N LYS A 87 -2.06 -10.09 5.75
CA LYS A 87 -1.96 -9.18 6.91
C LYS A 87 -0.76 -8.23 6.85
N GLY A 88 -0.12 -8.08 5.70
CA GLY A 88 0.99 -7.18 5.48
C GLY A 88 1.33 -7.02 4.00
N CYS A 89 1.85 -5.85 3.63
CA CYS A 89 2.40 -5.61 2.30
C CYS A 89 3.50 -4.54 2.34
N ILE A 90 4.30 -4.48 1.29
CA ILE A 90 5.33 -3.45 1.10
C ILE A 90 5.01 -2.70 -0.19
N LEU A 91 4.90 -1.37 -0.10
CA LEU A 91 4.83 -0.47 -1.25
C LEU A 91 6.24 0.02 -1.60
N ALA A 92 6.84 -0.55 -2.63
CA ALA A 92 8.24 -0.35 -3.02
C ALA A 92 8.38 0.47 -4.33
N ASP A 93 7.55 1.47 -4.54
CA ASP A 93 7.62 2.33 -5.72
C ASP A 93 8.88 3.23 -5.71
N SER A 94 9.31 3.67 -6.88
CA SER A 94 10.42 4.62 -7.02
C SER A 94 10.14 5.93 -6.28
N VAL A 95 11.22 6.63 -5.90
CA VAL A 95 11.12 7.95 -5.25
C VAL A 95 10.38 8.92 -6.19
N GLY A 96 9.43 9.69 -5.63
CA GLY A 96 8.68 10.71 -6.39
C GLY A 96 7.39 10.23 -7.04
N LEU A 97 7.08 8.93 -7.04
CA LEU A 97 5.83 8.40 -7.62
C LEU A 97 4.58 8.57 -6.72
N GLY A 98 4.69 9.38 -5.66
CA GLY A 98 3.55 9.70 -4.81
C GLY A 98 3.11 8.58 -3.86
N LYS A 99 4.06 7.78 -3.32
CA LYS A 99 3.76 6.72 -2.33
C LYS A 99 2.85 7.16 -1.19
N THR A 100 3.02 8.40 -0.73
CA THR A 100 2.16 8.97 0.32
C THR A 100 0.69 8.99 -0.09
N PHE A 101 0.38 9.34 -1.34
CA PHE A 101 -1.00 9.34 -1.84
C PHE A 101 -1.56 7.92 -1.97
N SER A 102 -0.77 6.96 -2.44
CA SER A 102 -1.16 5.55 -2.44
C SER A 102 -1.42 5.03 -1.02
N ALA A 103 -0.56 5.37 -0.07
CA ALA A 103 -0.77 5.03 1.34
C ALA A 103 -2.03 5.69 1.92
N LEU A 104 -2.30 6.97 1.59
CA LEU A 104 -3.54 7.66 1.98
C LEU A 104 -4.78 6.99 1.38
N GLY A 105 -4.69 6.45 0.16
CA GLY A 105 -5.75 5.63 -0.44
C GLY A 105 -6.04 4.39 0.41
N VAL A 106 -5.02 3.63 0.79
CA VAL A 106 -5.17 2.46 1.67
C VAL A 106 -5.74 2.88 3.04
N ILE A 107 -5.20 3.94 3.65
CA ILE A 107 -5.69 4.49 4.92
C ILE A 107 -7.19 4.79 4.81
N LYS A 108 -7.61 5.49 3.76
CA LYS A 108 -9.02 5.89 3.57
C LYS A 108 -9.94 4.67 3.48
N TYR A 109 -9.54 3.63 2.78
CA TYR A 109 -10.31 2.40 2.69
C TYR A 109 -10.56 1.77 4.07
N TYR A 110 -9.52 1.68 4.92
CA TYR A 110 -9.66 1.11 6.26
C TYR A 110 -10.39 2.03 7.24
N GLU A 111 -10.22 3.37 7.13
CA GLU A 111 -11.01 4.34 7.91
C GLU A 111 -12.52 4.21 7.64
N MET A 112 -12.92 4.04 6.38
CA MET A 112 -14.33 3.84 6.01
C MET A 112 -14.89 2.53 6.55
N ARG A 113 -14.02 1.58 6.92
CA ARG A 113 -14.38 0.34 7.63
C ARG A 113 -14.29 0.49 9.16
N ASN A 114 -14.24 1.71 9.67
CA ASN A 114 -14.13 2.03 11.10
C ASN A 114 -12.91 1.37 11.78
N LYS A 115 -11.79 1.28 11.09
CA LYS A 115 -10.52 0.85 11.68
C LYS A 115 -9.75 2.05 12.19
N ASP A 116 -9.17 1.92 13.39
CA ASP A 116 -8.19 2.87 13.88
C ASP A 116 -6.87 2.65 13.16
N ILE A 117 -6.22 3.74 12.77
CA ILE A 117 -5.03 3.69 11.91
C ILE A 117 -3.90 4.46 12.56
N LEU A 118 -2.73 3.85 12.54
CA LEU A 118 -1.49 4.45 12.99
C LEU A 118 -0.53 4.62 11.82
N VAL A 119 0.02 5.81 11.68
CA VAL A 119 1.16 6.10 10.80
C VAL A 119 2.41 6.25 11.66
N LEU A 120 3.42 5.45 11.40
CA LEU A 120 4.75 5.55 11.99
C LEU A 120 5.69 6.15 10.96
N CYS A 121 6.29 7.30 11.27
CA CYS A 121 7.18 7.99 10.36
C CYS A 121 8.42 8.57 11.10
N PRO A 122 9.49 8.93 10.38
CA PRO A 122 10.55 9.77 10.94
C PRO A 122 10.00 11.14 11.34
N LYS A 123 10.49 11.71 12.43
CA LYS A 123 10.04 13.02 12.94
C LYS A 123 10.06 14.13 11.87
N LYS A 124 11.03 14.10 10.96
CA LYS A 124 11.13 15.05 9.86
C LYS A 124 9.94 15.06 8.90
N LEU A 125 9.16 13.98 8.86
CA LEU A 125 7.96 13.82 8.02
C LEU A 125 6.64 14.08 8.76
N GLU A 126 6.72 14.47 10.03
CA GLU A 126 5.55 14.77 10.87
C GLU A 126 4.60 15.78 10.22
N ALA A 127 5.15 16.91 9.76
CA ALA A 127 4.34 17.98 9.14
C ALA A 127 3.64 17.48 7.87
N ASN A 128 4.32 16.66 7.07
CA ASN A 128 3.77 16.11 5.85
C ASN A 128 2.52 15.23 6.13
N TRP A 129 2.63 14.31 7.08
CA TRP A 129 1.51 13.45 7.46
C TRP A 129 0.40 14.20 8.20
N ASN A 130 0.73 15.17 9.05
CA ASN A 130 -0.26 15.97 9.77
C ASN A 130 -1.05 16.89 8.84
N THR A 131 -0.50 17.34 7.71
CA THR A 131 -1.18 18.19 6.73
C THR A 131 -2.54 17.61 6.32
N TYR A 132 -2.62 16.31 6.05
CA TYR A 132 -3.86 15.69 5.56
C TYR A 132 -4.92 15.45 6.63
N ARG A 133 -4.55 15.55 7.92
CA ARG A 133 -5.48 15.42 9.07
C ARG A 133 -6.16 16.72 9.45
N HIS A 134 -5.51 17.85 9.14
CA HIS A 134 -5.97 19.15 9.56
C HIS A 134 -7.01 19.72 8.58
N ASN A 135 -8.02 20.37 9.13
CA ASN A 135 -8.99 21.13 8.34
C ASN A 135 -8.44 22.55 8.08
N ASP A 136 -7.48 22.64 7.18
CA ASP A 136 -6.87 23.89 6.81
C ASP A 136 -6.82 24.06 5.29
N LYS A 137 -6.54 25.30 4.83
CA LYS A 137 -6.56 25.65 3.41
C LYS A 137 -5.50 24.92 2.58
N ASN A 138 -4.44 24.43 3.19
CA ASN A 138 -3.34 23.74 2.51
C ASN A 138 -3.63 22.25 2.34
N ASN A 139 -4.66 21.72 3.03
CA ASN A 139 -5.04 20.33 2.89
C ASN A 139 -5.95 20.14 1.68
N ILE A 140 -5.37 19.70 0.58
CA ILE A 140 -6.10 19.40 -0.65
C ILE A 140 -7.07 18.21 -0.50
N LEU A 141 -6.93 17.41 0.56
CA LEU A 141 -7.79 16.25 0.89
C LEU A 141 -8.70 16.53 2.09
N ALA A 142 -8.93 17.80 2.46
CA ALA A 142 -9.74 18.16 3.63
C ALA A 142 -11.16 17.56 3.62
N ALA A 143 -11.74 17.37 2.44
CA ALA A 143 -13.07 16.75 2.28
C ALA A 143 -13.11 15.29 2.74
N ASP A 144 -12.00 14.57 2.66
CA ASP A 144 -11.90 13.17 3.08
C ASP A 144 -11.83 13.01 4.62
N ARG A 145 -11.50 14.07 5.36
CA ARG A 145 -11.50 14.12 6.84
C ARG A 145 -10.72 12.96 7.47
N PHE A 146 -9.46 12.82 7.12
CA PHE A 146 -8.59 11.78 7.67
C PHE A 146 -8.44 11.87 9.19
N ARG A 147 -8.47 10.71 9.88
CA ARG A 147 -8.48 10.59 11.35
C ARG A 147 -7.35 9.72 11.91
N TYR A 148 -6.39 9.29 11.11
CA TYR A 148 -5.29 8.44 11.57
C TYR A 148 -4.41 9.15 12.60
N ASP A 149 -3.74 8.38 13.45
CA ASP A 149 -2.72 8.87 14.37
C ASP A 149 -1.35 8.89 13.71
N VAL A 150 -0.52 9.83 14.11
CA VAL A 150 0.89 9.92 13.67
C VAL A 150 1.79 9.84 14.89
N LEU A 151 2.67 8.86 14.92
CA LEU A 151 3.73 8.69 15.92
C LEU A 151 5.06 8.44 15.20
N PHE A 152 6.15 8.46 15.98
CA PHE A 152 7.48 8.31 15.41
C PHE A 152 8.04 6.91 15.62
N HIS A 153 8.95 6.49 14.77
CA HIS A 153 9.64 5.22 14.93
C HIS A 153 10.27 5.04 16.31
N THR A 154 10.83 6.12 16.86
CA THR A 154 11.45 6.14 18.19
C THR A 154 10.45 5.99 19.33
N ASP A 155 9.17 6.22 19.10
CA ASP A 155 8.16 6.12 20.15
C ASP A 155 7.86 4.66 20.53
N LEU A 156 8.14 3.71 19.62
CA LEU A 156 7.98 2.28 19.88
C LEU A 156 8.88 1.75 21.02
N SER A 157 9.99 2.43 21.29
CA SER A 157 10.93 2.08 22.38
C SER A 157 10.72 2.91 23.65
N ARG A 158 9.71 3.77 23.69
CA ARG A 158 9.44 4.69 24.81
C ARG A 158 8.22 4.21 25.62
N GLU A 159 8.40 4.06 26.92
CA GLU A 159 7.31 3.67 27.83
C GLU A 159 6.45 4.86 28.28
N SER A 160 6.95 6.09 28.17
CA SER A 160 6.26 7.30 28.61
C SER A 160 6.68 8.55 27.86
N GLY A 161 5.96 9.64 28.08
CA GLY A 161 6.19 10.95 27.49
C GLY A 161 5.13 11.31 26.47
N ILE A 162 5.20 12.54 25.95
CA ILE A 162 4.24 13.05 24.95
C ILE A 162 4.89 12.98 23.57
N SER A 163 4.16 12.45 22.60
CA SER A 163 4.55 12.44 21.20
C SER A 163 3.35 12.85 20.34
N ASN A 164 3.56 13.83 19.48
CA ASN A 164 2.53 14.38 18.56
C ASN A 164 1.16 14.62 19.28
N GLY A 165 1.21 15.19 20.48
CA GLY A 165 0.03 15.51 21.30
C GLY A 165 -0.60 14.32 22.04
N ARG A 166 -0.03 13.12 21.94
CA ARG A 166 -0.48 11.92 22.66
C ARG A 166 0.48 11.53 23.77
N GLU A 167 -0.06 11.13 24.91
CA GLU A 167 0.71 10.53 26.00
C GLU A 167 0.94 9.05 25.70
N LEU A 168 2.22 8.67 25.52
CA LEU A 168 2.61 7.34 25.07
C LEU A 168 2.21 6.23 26.06
N ALA A 169 2.23 6.52 27.36
CA ALA A 169 1.79 5.57 28.39
C ALA A 169 0.31 5.13 28.21
N ASN A 170 -0.52 5.96 27.55
CA ASN A 170 -1.92 5.70 27.32
C ASN A 170 -2.23 5.11 25.93
N VAL A 171 -1.21 4.92 25.09
CA VAL A 171 -1.39 4.36 23.75
C VAL A 171 -1.60 2.85 23.84
N ASN A 172 -2.78 2.40 23.46
CA ASN A 172 -3.02 0.97 23.30
C ASN A 172 -2.67 0.54 21.87
N TRP A 173 -1.44 0.05 21.68
CA TRP A 173 -0.90 -0.36 20.39
C TRP A 173 -1.70 -1.47 19.71
N GLY A 174 -2.40 -2.31 20.47
CA GLY A 174 -3.22 -3.41 19.97
C GLY A 174 -4.56 -2.99 19.36
N ASN A 175 -4.98 -1.74 19.54
CA ASN A 175 -6.27 -1.28 19.02
C ASN A 175 -6.22 -0.84 17.55
N TYR A 176 -5.03 -0.63 16.99
CA TYR A 176 -4.92 -0.22 15.60
C TYR A 176 -5.22 -1.37 14.64
N GLY A 177 -6.18 -1.16 13.75
CA GLY A 177 -6.53 -2.13 12.70
C GLY A 177 -5.64 -2.05 11.48
N LEU A 178 -4.90 -0.95 11.30
CA LEU A 178 -3.89 -0.77 10.26
C LEU A 178 -2.72 0.04 10.81
N ILE A 179 -1.51 -0.41 10.53
CA ILE A 179 -0.27 0.33 10.80
C ILE A 179 0.43 0.58 9.47
N VAL A 180 0.69 1.85 9.18
CA VAL A 180 1.46 2.29 8.01
C VAL A 180 2.84 2.74 8.50
N ILE A 181 3.90 2.18 7.95
CA ILE A 181 5.28 2.51 8.31
C ILE A 181 5.93 3.20 7.11
N ASP A 182 6.15 4.50 7.23
CA ASP A 182 6.88 5.28 6.22
C ASP A 182 8.37 5.21 6.49
N GLU A 183 9.19 5.15 5.43
CA GLU A 183 10.64 5.01 5.53
C GLU A 183 11.07 3.80 6.40
N SER A 184 10.45 2.65 6.17
CA SER A 184 10.62 1.42 6.96
C SER A 184 12.08 0.93 7.05
N HIS A 185 12.95 1.36 6.13
CA HIS A 185 14.38 1.05 6.19
C HIS A 185 15.07 1.59 7.46
N ASN A 186 14.48 2.57 8.15
CA ASN A 186 15.00 3.07 9.43
C ASN A 186 14.83 2.08 10.60
N PHE A 187 14.08 0.99 10.41
CA PHE A 187 13.94 -0.08 11.41
C PHE A 187 15.09 -1.12 11.38
N ARG A 188 16.11 -0.90 10.55
CA ARG A 188 17.23 -1.83 10.38
C ARG A 188 18.38 -1.65 11.40
N ASN A 189 18.12 -1.11 12.55
CA ASN A 189 19.16 -1.01 13.59
C ASN A 189 18.96 -2.06 14.68
#